data_900b6b8e1ad4003c679d65b86d628134
#
_entry.id   900b6b8e1ad4003c679d65b86d628134
#
_cell.length_a   1.000
_cell.length_b   1.000
_cell.length_c   1.000
_cell.angle_alpha   90.00
_cell.angle_beta   90.00
_cell.angle_gamma   90.00
#
_symmetry.space_group_name_H-M   'P 1'
#
loop_
_entity.id
_entity.type
_entity.pdbx_description
1 polymer ?
#
loop_
_entity_poly.entity_id
_entity_poly.type
_entity_poly.pdbx_seq_one_letter_code
_entity_poly.pdbx_strand_id
1 'polypeptide(L)'
;MDETIYKIPESVLVVIYTPQREVLLIRRADAGTWQSVTGSKDHGAETWAETAIREVQEETGLDAQHPECHLQDWQLENVYDIYPAWRWRYHPEVSRNTERVFGLRLPQKMPITLSPSEHTEWQWLDWQAAADHCFSASNAEAILMLPRYLSEPAP
;
A
#
# COMPACT_ATOMS: atom_id res chain seq x y z
N MET A 1 -21.89 -9.37 26.05
CA MET A 1 -20.44 -9.56 25.83
C MET A 1 -20.01 -8.67 24.70
N ASP A 2 -19.15 -7.71 25.04
CA ASP A 2 -18.61 -6.84 24.02
C ASP A 2 -17.54 -7.56 23.24
N GLU A 3 -17.87 -7.97 22.02
CA GLU A 3 -16.86 -8.41 21.08
C GLU A 3 -16.29 -7.17 20.43
N THR A 4 -15.34 -6.53 21.10
CA THR A 4 -14.63 -5.42 20.52
C THR A 4 -13.65 -5.98 19.49
N ILE A 5 -13.89 -5.62 18.22
CA ILE A 5 -12.98 -6.01 17.14
C ILE A 5 -11.92 -4.94 17.02
N TYR A 6 -10.69 -5.32 17.31
CA TYR A 6 -9.55 -4.41 17.17
C TYR A 6 -8.89 -4.59 15.81
N LYS A 7 -8.35 -3.48 15.33
CA LYS A 7 -7.54 -3.47 14.13
C LYS A 7 -6.23 -4.23 14.39
N ILE A 8 -5.79 -5.03 13.43
CA ILE A 8 -4.54 -5.78 13.56
C ILE A 8 -3.37 -4.84 13.25
N PRO A 9 -2.33 -4.79 14.11
CA PRO A 9 -1.19 -3.89 13.91
C PRO A 9 -0.18 -4.42 12.92
N GLU A 10 -0.66 -4.99 11.83
CA GLU A 10 0.12 -5.47 10.70
C GLU A 10 -0.54 -5.00 9.43
N SER A 11 0.17 -4.22 8.63
CA SER A 11 -0.36 -3.65 7.40
C SER A 11 0.60 -3.83 6.24
N VAL A 12 0.09 -3.61 5.04
CA VAL A 12 0.89 -3.61 3.82
C VAL A 12 0.93 -2.22 3.22
N LEU A 13 2.00 -1.95 2.48
CA LEU A 13 2.15 -0.81 1.59
C LEU A 13 2.49 -1.38 0.23
N VAL A 14 1.68 -1.10 -0.78
CA VAL A 14 1.91 -1.64 -2.13
C VAL A 14 2.20 -0.51 -3.10
N VAL A 15 3.43 -0.47 -3.58
CA VAL A 15 3.85 0.48 -4.63
C VAL A 15 3.46 -0.12 -5.98
N ILE A 16 2.52 0.50 -6.67
CA ILE A 16 2.04 0.06 -7.98
C ILE A 16 2.73 0.89 -9.05
N TYR A 17 3.39 0.22 -9.99
CA TYR A 17 4.23 0.91 -10.96
C TYR A 17 4.24 0.22 -12.32
N THR A 18 4.68 0.96 -13.34
CA THR A 18 4.87 0.48 -14.70
C THR A 18 6.35 0.30 -15.02
N PRO A 19 6.70 -0.42 -16.10
CA PRO A 19 8.11 -0.52 -16.53
C PRO A 19 8.77 0.84 -16.84
N GLN A 20 7.98 1.88 -17.12
CA GLN A 20 8.48 3.23 -17.37
C GLN A 20 8.66 4.02 -16.08
N ARG A 21 8.56 3.37 -14.91
CA ARG A 21 8.71 3.99 -13.59
C ARG A 21 7.64 5.04 -13.26
N GLU A 22 6.46 4.86 -13.79
CA GLU A 22 5.32 5.66 -13.38
C GLU A 22 4.64 4.95 -12.20
N VAL A 23 4.33 5.69 -11.17
CA VAL A 23 3.79 5.17 -9.91
C VAL A 23 2.38 5.70 -9.70
N LEU A 24 1.49 4.79 -9.29
CA LEU A 24 0.11 5.14 -8.96
C LEU A 24 0.02 5.67 -7.54
N LEU A 25 -0.57 6.85 -7.40
CA LEU A 25 -0.97 7.37 -6.09
C LEU A 25 -2.47 7.58 -6.06
N ILE A 26 -3.05 7.39 -4.89
CA ILE A 26 -4.47 7.60 -4.64
C ILE A 26 -4.64 8.60 -3.51
N ARG A 27 -5.71 9.41 -3.58
CA ARG A 27 -5.96 10.48 -2.63
C ARG A 27 -7.01 10.06 -1.61
N ARG A 28 -6.68 10.16 -0.34
CA ARG A 28 -7.60 9.83 0.74
C ARG A 28 -8.76 10.81 0.80
N ALA A 29 -9.97 10.26 0.99
CA ALA A 29 -11.18 11.07 1.10
C ALA A 29 -11.22 11.89 2.40
N ASP A 30 -10.66 11.34 3.50
CA ASP A 30 -10.69 11.98 4.82
C ASP A 30 -9.67 13.13 4.94
N ALA A 31 -8.43 12.85 4.65
CA ALA A 31 -7.32 13.80 4.86
C ALA A 31 -6.91 14.56 3.60
N GLY A 32 -7.34 14.12 2.42
CA GLY A 32 -6.93 14.72 1.15
C GLY A 32 -5.46 14.49 0.80
N THR A 33 -4.79 13.57 1.46
CA THR A 33 -3.38 13.27 1.23
C THR A 33 -3.21 12.13 0.24
N TRP A 34 -2.06 12.12 -0.43
CA TRP A 34 -1.73 11.14 -1.46
C TRP A 34 -0.85 10.03 -0.93
N GLN A 35 -1.09 8.80 -1.39
CA GLN A 35 -0.37 7.61 -0.93
C GLN A 35 -0.46 6.46 -1.92
N SER A 36 0.41 5.48 -1.74
CA SER A 36 0.26 4.16 -2.36
C SER A 36 -0.86 3.40 -1.66
N VAL A 37 -1.20 2.21 -2.16
CA VAL A 37 -2.20 1.34 -1.51
C VAL A 37 -1.67 0.90 -0.13
N THR A 38 -2.51 1.05 0.89
CA THR A 38 -2.19 0.58 2.25
C THR A 38 -3.41 -0.09 2.86
N GLY A 39 -3.17 -1.00 3.79
CA GLY A 39 -4.27 -1.59 4.55
C GLY A 39 -3.79 -2.64 5.52
N SER A 40 -4.57 -2.86 6.56
CA SER A 40 -4.27 -3.84 7.60
C SER A 40 -4.79 -5.22 7.26
N LYS A 41 -4.19 -6.26 7.84
CA LYS A 41 -4.73 -7.60 7.77
C LYS A 41 -6.16 -7.63 8.31
N ASP A 42 -7.02 -8.43 7.68
CA ASP A 42 -8.41 -8.61 8.11
C ASP A 42 -8.49 -9.54 9.32
N HIS A 43 -7.58 -10.51 9.39
CA HIS A 43 -7.51 -11.46 10.49
C HIS A 43 -6.08 -11.97 10.65
N GLY A 44 -5.78 -12.54 11.80
CA GLY A 44 -4.42 -12.95 12.14
C GLY A 44 -3.82 -14.01 11.23
N ALA A 45 -4.66 -14.85 10.60
CA ALA A 45 -4.20 -15.90 9.70
C ALA A 45 -3.98 -15.42 8.26
N GLU A 46 -4.40 -14.19 7.92
CA GLU A 46 -4.16 -13.63 6.60
C GLU A 46 -2.67 -13.43 6.39
N THR A 47 -2.13 -13.93 5.27
CA THR A 47 -0.72 -13.71 4.96
C THR A 47 -0.48 -12.28 4.46
N TRP A 48 0.78 -11.85 4.47
CA TRP A 48 1.15 -10.54 3.92
C TRP A 48 0.72 -10.41 2.46
N ALA A 49 0.97 -11.43 1.66
CA ALA A 49 0.59 -11.42 0.24
C ALA A 49 -0.93 -11.37 0.05
N GLU A 50 -1.68 -12.13 0.84
CA GLU A 50 -3.14 -12.10 0.77
C GLU A 50 -3.69 -10.72 1.12
N THR A 51 -3.12 -10.07 2.12
CA THR A 51 -3.50 -8.70 2.48
C THR A 51 -3.23 -7.74 1.33
N ALA A 52 -2.05 -7.84 0.70
CA ALA A 52 -1.68 -6.99 -0.42
C ALA A 52 -2.65 -7.18 -1.60
N ILE A 53 -2.95 -8.42 -1.96
CA ILE A 53 -3.87 -8.74 -3.06
C ILE A 53 -5.26 -8.15 -2.79
N ARG A 54 -5.77 -8.34 -1.58
CA ARG A 54 -7.09 -7.86 -1.20
C ARG A 54 -7.17 -6.34 -1.20
N GLU A 55 -6.20 -5.66 -0.58
CA GLU A 55 -6.19 -4.21 -0.50
C GLU A 55 -6.04 -3.56 -1.87
N VAL A 56 -5.20 -4.11 -2.74
CA VAL A 56 -5.06 -3.61 -4.11
C VAL A 56 -6.40 -3.68 -4.83
N GLN A 57 -7.11 -4.79 -4.71
CA GLN A 57 -8.41 -4.98 -5.34
C GLN A 57 -9.45 -4.02 -4.76
N GLU A 58 -9.52 -3.88 -3.44
CA GLU A 58 -10.48 -2.99 -2.78
C GLU A 58 -10.25 -1.53 -3.13
N GLU A 59 -9.00 -1.08 -3.17
CA GLU A 59 -8.69 0.33 -3.34
C GLU A 59 -8.53 0.77 -4.80
N THR A 60 -8.21 -0.14 -5.71
CA THR A 60 -7.94 0.21 -7.12
C THR A 60 -8.71 -0.60 -8.15
N GLY A 61 -9.36 -1.69 -7.74
CA GLY A 61 -10.01 -2.61 -8.66
C GLY A 61 -9.06 -3.51 -9.42
N LEU A 62 -7.75 -3.41 -9.19
CA LEU A 62 -6.76 -4.22 -9.90
C LEU A 62 -6.67 -5.62 -9.30
N ASP A 63 -6.45 -6.61 -10.18
CA ASP A 63 -6.15 -7.98 -9.79
C ASP A 63 -4.65 -8.19 -9.76
N ALA A 64 -4.07 -8.18 -8.55
CA ALA A 64 -2.63 -8.36 -8.37
C ALA A 64 -2.14 -9.73 -8.81
N GLN A 65 -3.03 -10.70 -8.99
CA GLN A 65 -2.71 -12.06 -9.45
C GLN A 65 -2.87 -12.23 -10.96
N HIS A 66 -3.24 -11.17 -11.68
CA HIS A 66 -3.33 -11.22 -13.14
C HIS A 66 -1.99 -11.66 -13.72
N PRO A 67 -1.99 -12.57 -14.76
CA PRO A 67 -0.74 -13.12 -15.31
C PRO A 67 0.24 -12.08 -15.83
N GLU A 68 -0.23 -10.92 -16.25
CA GLU A 68 0.62 -9.85 -16.76
C GLU A 68 1.13 -8.92 -15.67
N CYS A 69 0.62 -9.08 -14.45
CA CYS A 69 1.07 -8.31 -13.29
C CYS A 69 2.04 -9.15 -12.46
N HIS A 70 2.91 -8.47 -11.71
CA HIS A 70 3.89 -9.15 -10.87
C HIS A 70 3.91 -8.51 -9.48
N LEU A 71 3.34 -9.22 -8.51
CA LEU A 71 3.38 -8.81 -7.11
C LEU A 71 4.64 -9.39 -6.47
N GLN A 72 5.45 -8.53 -5.88
CA GLN A 72 6.70 -8.92 -5.25
C GLN A 72 6.78 -8.37 -3.83
N ASP A 73 7.09 -9.25 -2.88
CA ASP A 73 7.41 -8.86 -1.52
C ASP A 73 8.83 -8.29 -1.53
N TRP A 74 8.96 -7.00 -1.22
CA TRP A 74 10.28 -6.35 -1.21
C TRP A 74 11.07 -6.65 0.05
N GLN A 75 10.48 -7.37 1.00
CA GLN A 75 11.13 -7.76 2.25
C GLN A 75 11.60 -6.56 3.07
N LEU A 76 10.88 -5.45 2.94
CA LEU A 76 11.11 -4.24 3.72
C LEU A 76 9.99 -4.12 4.73
N GLU A 77 10.35 -3.81 5.96
CA GLU A 77 9.38 -3.56 7.01
C GLU A 77 9.67 -2.24 7.68
N ASN A 78 8.60 -1.51 7.98
CA ASN A 78 8.66 -0.29 8.76
C ASN A 78 7.85 -0.53 10.03
N VAL A 79 8.45 -0.23 11.18
CA VAL A 79 7.75 -0.28 12.47
C VAL A 79 7.64 1.16 12.96
N TYR A 80 6.44 1.61 13.18
CA TYR A 80 6.21 2.97 13.63
C TYR A 80 5.17 3.04 14.74
N ASP A 81 5.26 4.10 15.54
CA ASP A 81 4.29 4.36 16.59
C ASP A 81 2.97 4.79 15.96
N ILE A 82 1.88 4.22 16.45
CA ILE A 82 0.55 4.59 16.00
C ILE A 82 0.21 5.95 16.58
N TYR A 83 -0.29 6.87 15.74
CA TYR A 83 -0.74 8.18 16.20
C TYR A 83 -1.72 8.03 17.37
N PRO A 84 -1.54 8.80 18.45
CA PRO A 84 -2.43 8.69 19.62
C PRO A 84 -3.90 8.80 19.27
N ALA A 85 -4.26 9.64 18.29
CA ALA A 85 -5.63 9.82 17.85
C ALA A 85 -6.26 8.56 17.24
N TRP A 86 -5.45 7.62 16.76
CA TRP A 86 -5.90 6.39 16.12
C TRP A 86 -5.73 5.15 16.98
N ARG A 87 -5.10 5.26 18.15
CA ARG A 87 -4.83 4.10 19.01
C ARG A 87 -6.10 3.41 19.50
N TRP A 88 -7.21 4.12 19.56
CA TRP A 88 -8.49 3.55 19.98
C TRP A 88 -8.96 2.41 19.06
N ARG A 89 -8.45 2.34 17.84
CA ARG A 89 -8.79 1.29 16.87
C ARG A 89 -8.12 -0.04 17.19
N TYR A 90 -7.10 -0.01 18.05
CA TYR A 90 -6.26 -1.16 18.38
C TYR A 90 -6.48 -1.58 19.83
N HIS A 91 -6.05 -2.80 20.14
CA HIS A 91 -6.03 -3.25 21.53
C HIS A 91 -5.22 -2.25 22.37
N PRO A 92 -5.65 -1.96 23.63
CA PRO A 92 -4.97 -0.96 24.47
C PRO A 92 -3.48 -1.18 24.66
N GLU A 93 -3.00 -2.42 24.60
CA GLU A 93 -1.59 -2.76 24.74
C GLU A 93 -0.78 -2.52 23.47
N VAL A 94 -1.45 -2.27 22.32
CA VAL A 94 -0.81 -2.07 21.03
C VAL A 94 -0.45 -0.59 20.87
N SER A 95 0.83 -0.31 20.61
CA SER A 95 1.31 1.06 20.37
C SER A 95 2.03 1.22 19.04
N ARG A 96 2.41 0.10 18.39
CA ARG A 96 3.18 0.11 17.15
C ARG A 96 2.53 -0.74 16.09
N ASN A 97 2.70 -0.31 14.83
CA ASN A 97 2.26 -1.04 13.65
C ASN A 97 3.47 -1.49 12.84
N THR A 98 3.43 -2.72 12.32
CA THR A 98 4.44 -3.22 11.38
C THR A 98 3.86 -3.15 9.99
N GLU A 99 4.55 -2.44 9.08
CA GLU A 99 4.14 -2.28 7.69
C GLU A 99 5.12 -3.02 6.79
N ARG A 100 4.60 -3.95 5.99
CA ARG A 100 5.37 -4.72 5.01
C ARG A 100 5.21 -4.12 3.62
N VAL A 101 6.32 -3.89 2.92
CA VAL A 101 6.31 -3.23 1.62
C VAL A 101 6.32 -4.25 0.48
N PHE A 102 5.40 -4.04 -0.46
CA PHE A 102 5.31 -4.81 -1.70
C PHE A 102 5.43 -3.88 -2.90
N GLY A 103 5.89 -4.41 -4.01
CA GLY A 103 5.79 -3.78 -5.32
C GLY A 103 4.83 -4.55 -6.20
N LEU A 104 3.98 -3.86 -6.94
CA LEU A 104 3.13 -4.46 -7.96
C LEU A 104 3.46 -3.84 -9.30
N ARG A 105 4.11 -4.61 -10.16
CA ARG A 105 4.40 -4.18 -11.53
C ARG A 105 3.24 -4.49 -12.44
N LEU A 106 2.75 -3.49 -13.14
CA LEU A 106 1.76 -3.64 -14.19
C LEU A 106 2.47 -3.60 -15.55
N PRO A 107 1.91 -4.22 -16.58
CA PRO A 107 2.50 -4.14 -17.93
C PRO A 107 2.44 -2.72 -18.50
N GLN A 108 1.46 -1.95 -18.07
CA GLN A 108 1.20 -0.57 -18.51
C GLN A 108 0.23 0.06 -17.51
N LYS A 109 -0.06 1.34 -17.67
CA LYS A 109 -1.12 1.98 -16.89
C LYS A 109 -2.43 1.27 -17.18
N MET A 110 -3.13 0.89 -16.14
CA MET A 110 -4.40 0.17 -16.25
C MET A 110 -5.53 1.00 -15.66
N PRO A 111 -6.78 0.78 -16.08
CA PRO A 111 -7.93 1.48 -15.52
C PRO A 111 -8.04 1.24 -14.00
N ILE A 112 -8.33 2.30 -13.27
CA ILE A 112 -8.47 2.28 -11.81
C ILE A 112 -9.93 2.48 -11.44
N THR A 113 -10.42 1.67 -10.52
CA THR A 113 -11.75 1.81 -9.94
C THR A 113 -11.61 2.04 -8.45
N LEU A 114 -11.83 3.26 -8.01
CA LEU A 114 -11.69 3.63 -6.60
C LEU A 114 -12.91 3.24 -5.79
N SER A 115 -12.71 3.06 -4.48
CA SER A 115 -13.78 3.03 -3.50
C SER A 115 -14.04 4.49 -3.08
N PRO A 116 -15.13 5.14 -3.54
CA PRO A 116 -15.31 6.59 -3.35
C PRO A 116 -15.39 7.05 -1.91
N SER A 117 -15.79 6.17 -1.00
CA SER A 117 -15.84 6.50 0.43
C SER A 117 -14.45 6.59 1.05
N GLU A 118 -13.45 5.98 0.45
CA GLU A 118 -12.08 5.92 0.96
C GLU A 118 -11.11 6.79 0.17
N HIS A 119 -11.23 6.80 -1.15
CA HIS A 119 -10.34 7.54 -2.04
C HIS A 119 -11.13 8.26 -3.13
N THR A 120 -10.74 9.49 -3.43
CA THR A 120 -11.47 10.39 -4.34
C THR A 120 -10.83 10.57 -5.69
N GLU A 121 -9.52 10.37 -5.81
CA GLU A 121 -8.77 10.62 -7.03
C GLU A 121 -7.60 9.67 -7.14
N TRP A 122 -7.13 9.44 -8.36
CA TRP A 122 -5.87 8.74 -8.59
C TRP A 122 -5.02 9.52 -9.59
N GLN A 123 -3.70 9.27 -9.56
CA GLN A 123 -2.76 9.93 -10.44
C GLN A 123 -1.57 9.02 -10.70
N TRP A 124 -1.11 9.00 -11.93
CA TRP A 124 0.16 8.37 -12.31
C TRP A 124 1.23 9.45 -12.37
N LEU A 125 2.32 9.24 -11.66
CA LEU A 125 3.44 10.19 -11.60
C LEU A 125 4.75 9.45 -11.84
N ASP A 126 5.72 10.14 -12.43
CA ASP A 126 7.09 9.67 -12.42
C ASP A 126 7.50 9.35 -10.97
N TRP A 127 8.29 8.30 -10.79
CA TRP A 127 8.58 7.76 -9.46
C TRP A 127 9.16 8.80 -8.47
N GLN A 128 10.02 9.69 -8.94
CA GLN A 128 10.57 10.73 -8.06
C GLN A 128 9.51 11.77 -7.69
N ALA A 129 8.70 12.19 -8.65
CA ALA A 129 7.58 13.08 -8.38
C ALA A 129 6.56 12.44 -7.46
N ALA A 130 6.31 11.14 -7.63
CA ALA A 130 5.40 10.40 -6.76
C ALA A 130 5.91 10.39 -5.32
N ALA A 131 7.21 10.13 -5.13
CA ALA A 131 7.83 10.16 -3.79
C ALA A 131 7.65 11.52 -3.13
N ASP A 132 7.88 12.60 -3.89
CA ASP A 132 7.73 13.96 -3.37
C ASP A 132 6.28 14.30 -3.02
N HIS A 133 5.33 13.65 -3.68
CA HIS A 133 3.90 13.93 -3.51
C HIS A 133 3.27 13.13 -2.36
N CYS A 134 3.94 12.11 -1.87
CA CYS A 134 3.44 11.27 -0.79
C CYS A 134 3.44 12.00 0.55
N PHE A 135 2.37 11.77 1.31
CA PHE A 135 2.25 12.28 2.68
C PHE A 135 3.25 11.59 3.63
N SER A 136 3.37 10.27 3.53
CA SER A 136 4.17 9.48 4.46
C SER A 136 5.62 9.35 4.00
N ALA A 137 6.56 9.58 4.92
CA ALA A 137 7.99 9.42 4.66
C ALA A 137 8.34 7.97 4.29
N SER A 138 7.72 6.99 4.95
CA SER A 138 7.97 5.57 4.64
C SER A 138 7.49 5.21 3.25
N ASN A 139 6.38 5.77 2.82
CA ASN A 139 5.86 5.58 1.45
C ASN A 139 6.82 6.19 0.43
N ALA A 140 7.29 7.42 0.67
CA ALA A 140 8.25 8.08 -0.21
C ALA A 140 9.54 7.28 -0.32
N GLU A 141 10.07 6.79 0.79
CA GLU A 141 11.28 5.97 0.81
C GLU A 141 11.10 4.67 0.02
N ALA A 142 9.93 4.01 0.17
CA ALA A 142 9.64 2.81 -0.59
C ALA A 142 9.64 3.07 -2.10
N ILE A 143 9.02 4.17 -2.53
CA ILE A 143 9.00 4.55 -3.95
C ILE A 143 10.43 4.80 -4.45
N LEU A 144 11.26 5.46 -3.66
CA LEU A 144 12.64 5.74 -4.04
C LEU A 144 13.51 4.48 -4.15
N MET A 145 13.05 3.36 -3.62
CA MET A 145 13.72 2.07 -3.80
C MET A 145 13.42 1.42 -5.16
N LEU A 146 12.46 1.98 -5.91
CA LEU A 146 11.99 1.37 -7.16
C LEU A 146 13.08 0.99 -8.16
N PRO A 147 14.10 1.83 -8.43
CA PRO A 147 15.14 1.45 -9.39
C PRO A 147 15.85 0.15 -9.04
N ARG A 148 15.95 -0.17 -7.76
CA ARG A 148 16.58 -1.41 -7.29
C ARG A 148 15.84 -2.66 -7.76
N TYR A 149 14.51 -2.56 -7.87
CA TYR A 149 13.66 -3.69 -8.25
C TYR A 149 13.42 -3.76 -9.76
N LEU A 150 13.58 -2.65 -10.46
CA LEU A 150 13.44 -2.61 -11.92
C LEU A 150 14.69 -3.07 -12.66
N SER A 151 15.86 -2.99 -12.02
CA SER A 151 17.13 -3.36 -12.63
C SER A 151 17.45 -4.84 -12.49
N GLU A 152 16.60 -5.64 -11.87
CA GLU A 152 16.82 -7.06 -11.78
C GLU A 152 16.70 -7.69 -13.17
N PRO A 153 17.72 -8.48 -13.59
CA PRO A 153 17.63 -9.13 -14.90
C PRO A 153 16.45 -10.08 -14.92
N ALA A 154 15.73 -10.09 -16.04
CA ALA A 154 14.69 -11.08 -16.27
C ALA A 154 15.32 -12.47 -16.14
N PRO A 155 14.67 -13.40 -15.43
CA PRO A 155 15.18 -14.77 -15.31
C PRO A 155 15.28 -15.45 -16.63
#